data_7f195fff3edd6ff4c3fc922d2c7552f1
#
_entry.id   7f195fff3edd6ff4c3fc922d2c7552f1
#
_cell.length_a   1.000
_cell.length_b   1.000
_cell.length_c   1.000
_cell.angle_alpha   90.00
_cell.angle_beta   90.00
_cell.angle_gamma   90.00
#
_symmetry.space_group_name_H-M   'P 1'
#
loop_
_entity.id
_entity.type
_entity.pdbx_description
1 polymer ?
#
loop_
_entity_poly.entity_id
_entity_poly.type
_entity_poly.pdbx_seq_one_letter_code
_entity_poly.pdbx_strand_id
1 'polypeptide(L)'
;NFAVDYTVSQEHIDYQLIKIPRFEPNVRGIIVITSGGNDLIHDYGRTPPRDGAMYGCPYKQAIPWCENLKSRLETLLLGVMEKFPGGCEIFPANVFDPTDGVSDPQTVGMARWPDGSKVLALANQKIAELCEQYPNVHLVDIHSAFLGHGIHCDQFRHKHYRKEDPHFWYAPIFEDPNPRGHDAIRRLFLLEMIRVLSPAQAAK
;
A
#
# COMPACT_ATOMS: atom_id res chain seq x y z
N ASN A 1 12.30 6.19 -12.55
CA ASN A 1 10.97 6.00 -12.01
C ASN A 1 10.10 5.31 -13.05
N PHE A 2 9.43 4.21 -12.66
CA PHE A 2 8.53 3.42 -13.52
C PHE A 2 7.07 3.47 -13.02
N ALA A 3 6.81 4.20 -11.92
CA ALA A 3 5.48 4.34 -11.38
C ALA A 3 4.56 5.06 -12.36
N VAL A 4 3.33 4.59 -12.45
CA VAL A 4 2.23 5.18 -13.23
C VAL A 4 1.04 5.29 -12.29
N ASP A 5 0.44 6.45 -12.26
CA ASP A 5 -0.73 6.77 -11.46
C ASP A 5 -1.97 6.01 -11.92
N TYR A 6 -2.94 5.80 -11.03
CA TYR A 6 -4.22 5.10 -11.28
C TYR A 6 -4.11 3.63 -11.72
N THR A 7 -2.95 2.98 -11.56
CA THR A 7 -2.78 1.58 -11.94
C THR A 7 -3.12 0.61 -10.82
N VAL A 8 -3.69 -0.53 -11.19
CA VAL A 8 -3.88 -1.70 -10.30
C VAL A 8 -2.69 -2.64 -10.36
N SER A 9 -2.59 -3.58 -9.43
CA SER A 9 -1.45 -4.50 -9.34
C SER A 9 -1.18 -5.30 -10.62
N GLN A 10 -2.21 -5.66 -11.40
CA GLN A 10 -2.03 -6.33 -12.68
C GLN A 10 -1.32 -5.44 -13.70
N GLU A 11 -1.66 -4.16 -13.75
CA GLU A 11 -1.05 -3.21 -14.68
C GLU A 11 0.40 -2.90 -14.32
N HIS A 12 0.79 -3.04 -13.05
CA HIS A 12 2.20 -3.00 -12.65
C HIS A 12 3.01 -4.12 -13.31
N ILE A 13 2.45 -5.31 -13.42
CA ILE A 13 3.08 -6.46 -14.09
C ILE A 13 3.12 -6.21 -15.61
N ASP A 14 1.98 -5.87 -16.20
CA ASP A 14 1.80 -5.82 -17.65
C ASP A 14 2.53 -4.64 -18.31
N TYR A 15 2.62 -3.49 -17.60
CA TYR A 15 3.09 -2.24 -18.22
C TYR A 15 4.30 -1.60 -17.54
N GLN A 16 4.54 -1.86 -16.25
CA GLN A 16 5.64 -1.22 -15.53
C GLN A 16 6.85 -2.16 -15.41
N LEU A 17 6.64 -3.39 -14.95
CA LEU A 17 7.69 -4.39 -14.79
C LEU A 17 8.45 -4.66 -16.08
N ILE A 18 7.75 -4.73 -17.22
CA ILE A 18 8.37 -4.98 -18.52
C ILE A 18 9.31 -3.86 -19.00
N LYS A 19 9.11 -2.63 -18.48
CA LYS A 19 9.96 -1.48 -18.81
C LYS A 19 11.25 -1.44 -17.98
N ILE A 20 11.32 -2.20 -16.88
CA ILE A 20 12.53 -2.26 -16.04
C ILE A 20 13.58 -3.08 -16.80
N PRO A 21 14.75 -2.49 -17.12
CA PRO A 21 15.81 -3.24 -17.77
C PRO A 21 16.38 -4.30 -16.82
N ARG A 22 16.97 -5.36 -17.36
CA ARG A 22 17.80 -6.24 -16.56
C ARG A 22 19.14 -5.56 -16.31
N PHE A 23 19.54 -5.49 -15.05
CA PHE A 23 20.78 -4.87 -14.62
C PHE A 23 21.95 -5.87 -14.64
N GLU A 24 23.18 -5.35 -14.60
CA GLU A 24 24.37 -6.17 -14.49
C GLU A 24 24.50 -6.80 -13.10
N PRO A 25 25.19 -7.97 -12.96
CA PRO A 25 25.30 -8.67 -11.67
C PRO A 25 26.02 -7.89 -10.56
N ASN A 26 26.75 -6.83 -10.88
CA ASN A 26 27.40 -5.95 -9.91
C ASN A 26 26.49 -4.81 -9.42
N VAL A 27 25.27 -4.69 -9.95
CA VAL A 27 24.29 -3.67 -9.55
C VAL A 27 23.32 -4.28 -8.54
N ARG A 28 23.18 -3.62 -7.38
CA ARG A 28 22.15 -3.93 -6.40
C ARG A 28 21.01 -2.92 -6.47
N GLY A 29 19.77 -3.39 -6.36
CA GLY A 29 18.59 -2.55 -6.41
C GLY A 29 18.06 -2.15 -5.04
N ILE A 30 17.51 -0.93 -4.94
CA ILE A 30 16.62 -0.51 -3.84
C ILE A 30 15.29 -0.15 -4.50
N ILE A 31 14.26 -0.90 -4.19
CA ILE A 31 12.97 -0.84 -4.87
C ILE A 31 11.89 -0.38 -3.90
N VAL A 32 11.13 0.63 -4.28
CA VAL A 32 9.95 1.12 -3.54
C VAL A 32 8.70 0.79 -4.33
N ILE A 33 7.71 0.20 -3.67
CA ILE A 33 6.43 -0.17 -4.29
C ILE A 33 5.27 0.33 -3.42
N THR A 34 4.35 1.06 -4.04
CA THR A 34 3.01 1.31 -3.50
C THR A 34 2.01 0.66 -4.45
N SER A 35 1.27 -0.32 -3.99
CA SER A 35 0.34 -1.09 -4.82
C SER A 35 -0.77 -1.69 -3.96
N GLY A 36 -1.94 -1.88 -4.53
CA GLY A 36 -3.10 -2.49 -3.86
C GLY A 36 -4.21 -1.50 -3.50
N GLY A 37 -3.94 -0.20 -3.37
CA GLY A 37 -4.98 0.80 -3.12
C GLY A 37 -6.02 0.82 -4.22
N ASN A 38 -5.59 0.93 -5.46
CA ASN A 38 -6.49 0.91 -6.61
C ASN A 38 -7.17 -0.45 -6.84
N ASP A 39 -6.55 -1.55 -6.41
CA ASP A 39 -7.22 -2.86 -6.41
C ASP A 39 -8.45 -2.87 -5.48
N LEU A 40 -8.44 -2.07 -4.42
CA LEU A 40 -9.57 -1.93 -3.51
C LEU A 40 -10.66 -1.02 -4.06
N ILE A 41 -10.31 0.10 -4.70
CA ILE A 41 -11.24 1.18 -5.04
C ILE A 41 -11.41 1.45 -6.53
N HIS A 42 -10.47 1.02 -7.37
CA HIS A 42 -10.49 1.29 -8.80
C HIS A 42 -11.75 0.70 -9.47
N ASP A 43 -12.35 1.43 -10.40
CA ASP A 43 -13.62 1.10 -11.03
C ASP A 43 -14.83 1.06 -10.07
N TYR A 44 -14.77 1.78 -8.97
CA TYR A 44 -15.90 1.99 -8.09
C TYR A 44 -17.21 2.25 -8.88
N GLY A 45 -18.27 1.51 -8.54
CA GLY A 45 -19.58 1.62 -9.21
C GLY A 45 -19.67 0.91 -10.57
N ARG A 46 -18.62 0.26 -11.06
CA ARG A 46 -18.64 -0.51 -12.31
C ARG A 46 -19.28 -1.89 -12.12
N THR A 47 -20.12 -2.31 -13.06
CA THR A 47 -20.77 -3.62 -13.02
C THR A 47 -20.57 -4.35 -14.36
N PRO A 48 -19.94 -5.52 -14.41
CA PRO A 48 -19.23 -6.16 -13.29
C PRO A 48 -17.97 -5.36 -12.93
N PRO A 49 -17.54 -5.39 -11.65
CA PRO A 49 -16.26 -4.80 -11.29
C PRO A 49 -15.15 -5.50 -12.09
N ARG A 50 -14.08 -4.75 -12.43
CA ARG A 50 -12.87 -5.39 -12.96
C ARG A 50 -12.32 -6.36 -11.92
N ASP A 51 -11.68 -7.42 -12.40
CA ASP A 51 -10.96 -8.31 -11.49
C ASP A 51 -9.90 -7.50 -10.74
N GLY A 52 -10.10 -7.36 -9.43
CA GLY A 52 -9.26 -6.56 -8.57
C GLY A 52 -10.00 -5.43 -7.83
N ALA A 53 -10.99 -4.76 -8.44
CA ALA A 53 -11.73 -3.69 -7.77
C ALA A 53 -12.73 -4.26 -6.76
N MET A 54 -12.52 -3.98 -5.47
CA MET A 54 -13.27 -4.62 -4.37
C MET A 54 -14.31 -3.70 -3.72
N TYR A 55 -14.31 -2.41 -4.06
CA TYR A 55 -15.19 -1.45 -3.39
C TYR A 55 -16.67 -1.83 -3.47
N GLY A 56 -17.31 -1.85 -2.31
CA GLY A 56 -18.74 -2.17 -2.19
C GLY A 56 -19.04 -3.66 -2.10
N CYS A 57 -18.08 -4.58 -2.32
CA CYS A 57 -18.34 -6.01 -2.23
C CYS A 57 -18.47 -6.48 -0.77
N PRO A 58 -19.26 -7.55 -0.51
CA PRO A 58 -19.26 -8.24 0.77
C PRO A 58 -17.91 -8.90 1.08
N TYR A 59 -17.55 -8.96 2.36
CA TYR A 59 -16.27 -9.53 2.81
C TYR A 59 -15.98 -10.94 2.23
N LYS A 60 -16.97 -11.83 2.22
CA LYS A 60 -16.79 -13.19 1.68
C LYS A 60 -16.41 -13.18 0.19
N GLN A 61 -16.91 -12.22 -0.59
CA GLN A 61 -16.57 -12.08 -1.99
C GLN A 61 -15.17 -11.50 -2.19
N ALA A 62 -14.70 -10.66 -1.27
CA ALA A 62 -13.37 -10.07 -1.32
C ALA A 62 -12.25 -11.08 -1.02
N ILE A 63 -12.51 -12.17 -0.30
CA ILE A 63 -11.49 -13.14 0.10
C ILE A 63 -10.67 -13.65 -1.11
N PRO A 64 -11.27 -14.23 -2.17
CA PRO A 64 -10.50 -14.68 -3.33
C PRO A 64 -9.82 -13.53 -4.06
N TRP A 65 -10.38 -12.33 -4.04
CA TRP A 65 -9.75 -11.16 -4.67
C TRP A 65 -8.53 -10.67 -3.91
N CYS A 66 -8.54 -10.73 -2.57
CA CYS A 66 -7.35 -10.45 -1.76
C CYS A 66 -6.25 -11.50 -1.97
N GLU A 67 -6.61 -12.78 -2.17
CA GLU A 67 -5.65 -13.82 -2.57
C GLU A 67 -5.06 -13.53 -3.96
N ASN A 68 -5.89 -13.13 -4.92
CA ASN A 68 -5.42 -12.72 -6.24
C ASN A 68 -4.50 -11.50 -6.18
N LEU A 69 -4.79 -10.51 -5.33
CA LEU A 69 -3.91 -9.37 -5.08
C LEU A 69 -2.55 -9.85 -4.57
N LYS A 70 -2.52 -10.73 -3.56
CA LYS A 70 -1.29 -11.32 -3.05
C LYS A 70 -0.48 -12.01 -4.16
N SER A 71 -1.14 -12.84 -4.98
CA SER A 71 -0.49 -13.56 -6.08
C SER A 71 0.09 -12.62 -7.15
N ARG A 72 -0.63 -11.53 -7.48
CA ARG A 72 -0.13 -10.52 -8.42
C ARG A 72 1.08 -9.77 -7.84
N LEU A 73 1.01 -9.37 -6.57
CA LEU A 73 2.14 -8.72 -5.91
C LEU A 73 3.35 -9.64 -5.83
N GLU A 74 3.15 -10.94 -5.55
CA GLU A 74 4.23 -11.92 -5.58
C GLU A 74 4.88 -12.02 -6.97
N THR A 75 4.06 -12.10 -8.02
CA THR A 75 4.55 -12.08 -9.41
C THR A 75 5.37 -10.82 -9.70
N LEU A 76 4.90 -9.66 -9.24
CA LEU A 76 5.62 -8.39 -9.38
C LEU A 76 6.97 -8.43 -8.66
N LEU A 77 7.00 -8.89 -7.38
CA LEU A 77 8.24 -8.98 -6.59
C LEU A 77 9.27 -9.90 -7.24
N LEU A 78 8.85 -11.09 -7.65
CA LEU A 78 9.72 -12.06 -8.31
C LEU A 78 10.25 -11.51 -9.63
N GLY A 79 9.38 -10.89 -10.44
CA GLY A 79 9.79 -10.25 -11.68
C GLY A 79 10.78 -9.10 -11.47
N VAL A 80 10.63 -8.31 -10.40
CA VAL A 80 11.62 -7.28 -10.02
C VAL A 80 12.94 -7.94 -9.63
N MET A 81 12.93 -9.00 -8.82
CA MET A 81 14.15 -9.72 -8.40
C MET A 81 14.93 -10.25 -9.61
N GLU A 82 14.24 -10.76 -10.64
CA GLU A 82 14.88 -11.21 -11.88
C GLU A 82 15.61 -10.09 -12.65
N LYS A 83 15.18 -8.83 -12.47
CA LYS A 83 15.84 -7.67 -13.08
C LYS A 83 17.18 -7.32 -12.41
N PHE A 84 17.39 -7.76 -11.17
CA PHE A 84 18.57 -7.44 -10.36
C PHE A 84 19.34 -8.71 -9.95
N PRO A 85 20.09 -9.34 -10.87
CA PRO A 85 20.86 -10.54 -10.54
C PRO A 85 21.95 -10.32 -9.47
N GLY A 86 22.34 -9.07 -9.23
CA GLY A 86 23.22 -8.68 -8.12
C GLY A 86 22.50 -8.56 -6.77
N GLY A 87 21.19 -8.83 -6.74
CA GLY A 87 20.32 -8.71 -5.56
C GLY A 87 19.63 -7.35 -5.46
N CYS A 88 18.54 -7.33 -4.72
CA CYS A 88 17.81 -6.09 -4.40
C CYS A 88 17.14 -6.20 -3.05
N GLU A 89 16.90 -5.04 -2.43
CA GLU A 89 16.01 -4.89 -1.28
C GLU A 89 14.72 -4.21 -1.75
N ILE A 90 13.57 -4.77 -1.43
CA ILE A 90 12.27 -4.31 -1.89
C ILE A 90 11.44 -3.85 -0.70
N PHE A 91 10.86 -2.67 -0.82
CA PHE A 91 10.09 -2.00 0.21
C PHE A 91 8.65 -1.78 -0.29
N PRO A 92 7.76 -2.76 -0.17
CA PRO A 92 6.34 -2.55 -0.45
C PRO A 92 5.65 -1.87 0.73
N ALA A 93 4.71 -0.99 0.43
CA ALA A 93 3.84 -0.39 1.43
C ALA A 93 2.49 -1.13 1.49
N ASN A 94 1.87 -1.15 2.68
CA ASN A 94 0.47 -1.51 2.83
C ASN A 94 -0.44 -0.32 2.48
N VAL A 95 -1.77 -0.51 2.51
CA VAL A 95 -2.76 0.49 2.10
C VAL A 95 -3.30 1.25 3.30
N PHE A 96 -3.33 2.57 3.23
CA PHE A 96 -3.88 3.45 4.27
C PHE A 96 -5.42 3.49 4.27
N ASP A 97 -6.01 4.02 5.37
CA ASP A 97 -7.46 4.15 5.57
C ASP A 97 -7.85 5.62 5.82
N PRO A 98 -8.45 6.32 4.84
CA PRO A 98 -8.88 7.69 5.04
C PRO A 98 -10.03 7.85 6.04
N THR A 99 -10.70 6.76 6.45
CA THR A 99 -11.78 6.79 7.43
C THR A 99 -11.30 6.61 8.88
N ASP A 100 -9.99 6.60 9.12
CA ASP A 100 -9.40 6.39 10.45
C ASP A 100 -9.91 5.14 11.18
N GLY A 101 -10.25 4.07 10.44
CA GLY A 101 -10.74 2.81 10.99
C GLY A 101 -12.24 2.80 11.33
N VAL A 102 -13.00 3.83 10.97
CA VAL A 102 -14.44 3.93 11.25
C VAL A 102 -15.30 3.25 10.19
N SER A 103 -14.78 3.16 8.95
CA SER A 103 -15.49 2.60 7.79
C SER A 103 -16.76 3.39 7.41
N ASP A 104 -16.69 4.70 7.44
CA ASP A 104 -17.77 5.61 7.10
C ASP A 104 -17.47 6.48 5.86
N PRO A 105 -17.11 5.90 4.71
CA PRO A 105 -16.74 6.64 3.50
C PRO A 105 -17.84 7.57 2.99
N GLN A 106 -19.10 7.34 3.41
CA GLN A 106 -20.23 8.21 3.08
C GLN A 106 -20.09 9.62 3.66
N THR A 107 -19.31 9.81 4.72
CA THR A 107 -19.08 11.16 5.29
C THR A 107 -18.30 12.06 4.34
N VAL A 108 -17.60 11.47 3.36
CA VAL A 108 -16.86 12.17 2.31
C VAL A 108 -17.51 12.01 0.93
N GLY A 109 -18.76 11.63 0.88
CA GLY A 109 -19.55 11.53 -0.35
C GLY A 109 -19.34 10.23 -1.14
N MET A 110 -18.59 9.28 -0.63
CA MET A 110 -18.47 7.95 -1.25
C MET A 110 -19.64 7.07 -0.87
N ALA A 111 -19.93 6.05 -1.66
CA ALA A 111 -20.97 5.10 -1.32
C ALA A 111 -20.58 4.27 -0.09
N ARG A 112 -21.59 3.86 0.68
CA ARG A 112 -21.40 3.05 1.88
C ARG A 112 -20.78 1.69 1.53
N TRP A 113 -19.73 1.31 2.29
CA TRP A 113 -19.10 0.01 2.19
C TRP A 113 -19.02 -0.68 3.56
N PRO A 114 -20.07 -1.41 3.99
CA PRO A 114 -20.15 -1.98 5.34
C PRO A 114 -19.03 -2.91 5.73
N ASP A 115 -18.43 -3.61 4.76
CA ASP A 115 -17.31 -4.54 4.97
C ASP A 115 -15.95 -3.92 4.62
N GLY A 116 -15.88 -2.62 4.28
CA GLY A 116 -14.68 -1.97 3.76
C GLY A 116 -13.46 -2.12 4.67
N SER A 117 -13.58 -1.86 5.97
CA SER A 117 -12.45 -2.03 6.90
C SER A 117 -11.98 -3.47 7.03
N LYS A 118 -12.90 -4.45 6.96
CA LYS A 118 -12.53 -5.87 7.00
C LYS A 118 -11.79 -6.29 5.73
N VAL A 119 -12.24 -5.78 4.58
CA VAL A 119 -11.59 -6.05 3.28
C VAL A 119 -10.22 -5.40 3.24
N LEU A 120 -10.09 -4.14 3.66
CA LEU A 120 -8.81 -3.45 3.77
C LEU A 120 -7.85 -4.17 4.73
N ALA A 121 -8.34 -4.59 5.91
CA ALA A 121 -7.54 -5.35 6.86
C ALA A 121 -7.04 -6.67 6.26
N LEU A 122 -7.91 -7.39 5.53
CA LEU A 122 -7.53 -8.62 4.84
C LEU A 122 -6.48 -8.35 3.74
N ALA A 123 -6.67 -7.32 2.92
CA ALA A 123 -5.70 -6.96 1.89
C ALA A 123 -4.33 -6.62 2.50
N ASN A 124 -4.30 -5.79 3.55
CA ASN A 124 -3.07 -5.45 4.27
C ASN A 124 -2.42 -6.66 4.94
N GLN A 125 -3.22 -7.58 5.49
CA GLN A 125 -2.72 -8.86 6.00
C GLN A 125 -2.05 -9.67 4.87
N LYS A 126 -2.64 -9.75 3.68
CA LYS A 126 -2.07 -10.49 2.53
C LYS A 126 -0.77 -9.86 2.04
N ILE A 127 -0.66 -8.53 2.07
CA ILE A 127 0.59 -7.82 1.77
C ILE A 127 1.67 -8.16 2.81
N ALA A 128 1.33 -8.13 4.11
CA ALA A 128 2.26 -8.46 5.17
C ALA A 128 2.74 -9.93 5.09
N GLU A 129 1.81 -10.89 4.94
CA GLU A 129 2.12 -12.31 4.75
C GLU A 129 3.07 -12.54 3.56
N LEU A 130 2.92 -11.78 2.48
CA LEU A 130 3.82 -11.87 1.32
C LEU A 130 5.21 -11.35 1.67
N CYS A 131 5.31 -10.21 2.36
CA CYS A 131 6.61 -9.66 2.77
C CYS A 131 7.40 -10.61 3.66
N GLU A 132 6.72 -11.33 4.56
CA GLU A 132 7.36 -12.31 5.46
C GLU A 132 7.95 -13.52 4.75
N GLN A 133 7.53 -13.82 3.51
CA GLN A 133 8.03 -14.96 2.75
C GLN A 133 9.42 -14.74 2.15
N TYR A 134 9.86 -13.49 2.01
CA TYR A 134 11.09 -13.13 1.33
C TYR A 134 12.00 -12.30 2.22
N PRO A 135 13.25 -12.74 2.50
CA PRO A 135 14.14 -12.06 3.46
C PRO A 135 14.61 -10.68 2.99
N ASN A 136 14.47 -10.39 1.70
CA ASN A 136 14.83 -9.12 1.07
C ASN A 136 13.61 -8.24 0.74
N VAL A 137 12.45 -8.53 1.35
CA VAL A 137 11.21 -7.75 1.19
C VAL A 137 10.79 -7.22 2.55
N HIS A 138 10.68 -5.90 2.66
CA HIS A 138 10.51 -5.19 3.93
C HIS A 138 9.25 -4.34 3.88
N LEU A 139 8.22 -4.71 4.67
CA LEU A 139 6.95 -3.99 4.72
C LEU A 139 7.15 -2.58 5.26
N VAL A 140 6.63 -1.59 4.54
CA VAL A 140 6.48 -0.21 5.04
C VAL A 140 5.05 0.00 5.50
N ASP A 141 4.83 0.10 6.82
CA ASP A 141 3.51 0.23 7.42
C ASP A 141 2.99 1.67 7.36
N ILE A 142 2.51 2.07 6.17
CA ILE A 142 1.86 3.37 6.00
C ILE A 142 0.45 3.38 6.59
N HIS A 143 -0.22 2.22 6.67
CA HIS A 143 -1.57 2.11 7.24
C HIS A 143 -1.62 2.64 8.66
N SER A 144 -0.81 2.07 9.55
CA SER A 144 -0.79 2.49 10.96
C SER A 144 -0.33 3.94 11.14
N ALA A 145 0.56 4.42 10.28
CA ALA A 145 1.04 5.80 10.35
C ALA A 145 -0.05 6.81 9.97
N PHE A 146 -0.92 6.47 9.03
CA PHE A 146 -1.98 7.34 8.53
C PHE A 146 -3.23 7.37 9.43
N LEU A 147 -3.44 6.38 10.30
CA LEU A 147 -4.54 6.41 11.26
C LEU A 147 -4.43 7.60 12.22
N GLY A 148 -5.50 8.38 12.31
CA GLY A 148 -5.58 9.65 13.03
C GLY A 148 -5.24 10.88 12.18
N HIS A 149 -5.02 10.68 10.89
CA HIS A 149 -4.78 11.75 9.91
C HIS A 149 -5.79 11.75 8.76
N GLY A 150 -6.87 10.94 8.87
CA GLY A 150 -8.00 10.90 7.96
C GLY A 150 -9.10 11.90 8.34
N ILE A 151 -10.33 11.56 7.94
CA ILE A 151 -11.51 12.43 8.09
C ILE A 151 -11.92 12.71 9.55
N HIS A 152 -11.35 11.99 10.50
CA HIS A 152 -11.59 12.17 11.93
C HIS A 152 -10.39 12.75 12.69
N CYS A 153 -9.39 13.29 11.98
CA CYS A 153 -8.13 13.73 12.57
C CYS A 153 -8.25 14.86 13.61
N ASP A 154 -9.31 15.66 13.57
CA ASP A 154 -9.61 16.76 14.52
C ASP A 154 -10.53 16.33 15.68
N GLN A 155 -11.00 15.09 15.69
CA GLN A 155 -11.96 14.59 16.68
C GLN A 155 -11.23 14.02 17.90
N PHE A 156 -11.03 14.82 18.94
CA PHE A 156 -10.25 14.47 20.14
C PHE A 156 -10.70 13.21 20.89
N ARG A 157 -11.95 12.75 20.69
CA ARG A 157 -12.49 11.51 21.27
C ARG A 157 -12.32 10.30 20.36
N HIS A 158 -11.82 10.50 19.14
CA HIS A 158 -11.62 9.41 18.22
C HIS A 158 -10.47 8.49 18.70
N LYS A 159 -10.62 7.19 18.50
CA LYS A 159 -9.64 6.18 18.94
C LYS A 159 -8.22 6.46 18.48
N HIS A 160 -8.07 6.97 17.27
CA HIS A 160 -6.78 7.22 16.63
C HIS A 160 -6.38 8.70 16.67
N TYR A 161 -7.09 9.55 17.42
CA TYR A 161 -6.74 10.97 17.56
C TYR A 161 -5.28 11.19 18.01
N ARG A 162 -4.56 12.03 17.29
CA ARG A 162 -3.16 12.37 17.57
C ARG A 162 -3.05 13.84 18.03
N LYS A 163 -2.96 14.04 19.32
CA LYS A 163 -2.91 15.37 19.93
C LYS A 163 -1.76 16.24 19.40
N GLU A 164 -0.62 15.63 19.14
CA GLU A 164 0.60 16.31 18.70
C GLU A 164 0.59 16.66 17.21
N ASP A 165 -0.23 15.99 16.40
CA ASP A 165 -0.40 16.23 14.97
C ASP A 165 -1.82 15.94 14.49
N PRO A 166 -2.82 16.77 14.88
CA PRO A 166 -4.22 16.59 14.49
C PRO A 166 -4.47 17.16 13.09
N HIS A 167 -3.67 16.77 12.11
CA HIS A 167 -3.75 17.31 10.76
C HIS A 167 -4.16 16.25 9.76
N PHE A 168 -4.97 16.68 8.80
CA PHE A 168 -5.41 15.88 7.67
C PHE A 168 -4.28 15.66 6.66
N TRP A 169 -4.06 14.41 6.25
CA TRP A 169 -2.97 14.01 5.36
C TRP A 169 -3.42 13.62 3.95
N TYR A 170 -4.69 13.77 3.63
CA TYR A 170 -5.26 13.38 2.34
C TYR A 170 -5.58 14.60 1.47
N ALA A 171 -5.65 14.39 0.16
CA ALA A 171 -6.18 15.35 -0.79
C ALA A 171 -7.72 15.46 -0.65
N PRO A 172 -8.36 16.49 -1.22
CA PRO A 172 -9.81 16.63 -1.14
C PRO A 172 -10.62 15.46 -1.69
N ILE A 173 -10.04 14.65 -2.56
CA ILE A 173 -10.65 13.43 -3.11
C ILE A 173 -10.49 12.19 -2.22
N PHE A 174 -9.80 12.29 -1.09
CA PHE A 174 -9.59 11.26 -0.06
C PHE A 174 -8.86 9.97 -0.51
N GLU A 175 -8.66 9.79 -1.79
CA GLU A 175 -7.97 8.63 -2.34
C GLU A 175 -6.45 8.81 -2.31
N ASP A 176 -5.99 10.06 -2.45
CA ASP A 176 -4.59 10.41 -2.52
C ASP A 176 -4.11 11.17 -1.28
N PRO A 177 -2.83 11.03 -0.92
CA PRO A 177 -2.20 11.87 0.08
C PRO A 177 -2.06 13.32 -0.40
N ASN A 178 -2.21 14.28 0.52
CA ASN A 178 -1.80 15.67 0.30
C ASN A 178 -0.26 15.81 0.47
N PRO A 179 0.33 17.00 0.28
CA PRO A 179 1.77 17.19 0.45
C PRO A 179 2.33 16.72 1.80
N ARG A 180 1.55 16.84 2.89
CA ARG A 180 1.95 16.36 4.23
C ARG A 180 1.93 14.82 4.27
N GLY A 181 0.90 14.19 3.72
CA GLY A 181 0.82 12.73 3.60
C GLY A 181 1.93 12.17 2.73
N HIS A 182 2.24 12.80 1.59
CA HIS A 182 3.38 12.41 0.76
C HIS A 182 4.72 12.52 1.50
N ASP A 183 4.94 13.58 2.29
CA ASP A 183 6.15 13.70 3.11
C ASP A 183 6.21 12.61 4.20
N ALA A 184 5.08 12.27 4.81
CA ALA A 184 4.99 11.17 5.77
C ALA A 184 5.37 9.83 5.12
N ILE A 185 4.80 9.51 3.96
CA ILE A 185 5.15 8.29 3.19
C ILE A 185 6.64 8.26 2.89
N ARG A 186 7.19 9.35 2.36
CA ARG A 186 8.63 9.45 2.06
C ARG A 186 9.50 9.16 3.29
N ARG A 187 9.13 9.70 4.46
CA ARG A 187 9.85 9.47 5.72
C ARG A 187 9.76 8.02 6.17
N LEU A 188 8.60 7.39 6.06
CA LEU A 188 8.41 5.99 6.45
C LEU A 188 9.28 5.06 5.61
N PHE A 189 9.31 5.25 4.29
CA PHE A 189 10.21 4.50 3.42
C PHE A 189 11.68 4.73 3.81
N LEU A 190 12.09 5.98 4.03
CA LEU A 190 13.47 6.30 4.40
C LEU A 190 13.87 5.65 5.74
N LEU A 191 13.00 5.70 6.76
CA LEU A 191 13.26 5.08 8.06
C LEU A 191 13.42 3.57 7.93
N GLU A 192 12.55 2.92 7.16
CA GLU A 192 12.65 1.47 6.94
C GLU A 192 13.91 1.10 6.15
N MET A 193 14.27 1.87 5.12
CA MET A 193 15.52 1.69 4.40
C MET A 193 16.74 1.85 5.32
N ILE A 194 16.75 2.85 6.19
CA ILE A 194 17.83 3.05 7.17
C ILE A 194 17.92 1.85 8.10
N ARG A 195 16.79 1.36 8.61
CA ARG A 195 16.73 0.19 9.49
C ARG A 195 17.33 -1.06 8.84
N VAL A 196 17.03 -1.29 7.57
CA VAL A 196 17.45 -2.49 6.81
C VAL A 196 18.89 -2.37 6.29
N LEU A 197 19.22 -1.20 5.72
CA LEU A 197 20.47 -1.02 4.96
C LEU A 197 21.63 -0.49 5.82
N SER A 198 21.36 0.04 7.02
CA SER A 198 22.44 0.43 7.91
C SER A 198 23.18 -0.82 8.39
N PRO A 199 24.53 -0.80 8.40
CA PRO A 199 25.28 -1.89 9.01
C PRO A 199 24.75 -2.14 10.42
N ALA A 200 24.40 -3.40 10.74
CA ALA A 200 24.09 -3.76 12.10
C ALA A 200 25.23 -3.20 12.99
N GLN A 201 24.90 -2.35 13.96
CA GLN A 201 25.87 -2.03 15.00
C GLN A 201 26.28 -3.37 15.58
N ALA A 202 27.50 -3.82 15.26
CA ALA A 202 28.03 -5.05 15.78
C ALA A 202 27.79 -5.01 17.28
N ALA A 203 26.97 -5.93 17.77
CA ALA A 203 26.67 -6.05 19.19
C ALA A 203 28.00 -6.10 19.93
N LYS A 204 28.24 -5.04 20.70
CA LYS A 204 29.36 -5.01 21.64
C LYS A 204 29.06 -5.96 22.81
#